data_ab9eb4cebadd9063f5a141415076e0e3
#
_entry.id   ab9eb4cebadd9063f5a141415076e0e3
#
_cell.length_a   1.000
_cell.length_b   1.000
_cell.length_c   1.000
_cell.angle_alpha   90.00
_cell.angle_beta   90.00
_cell.angle_gamma   90.00
#
_symmetry.space_group_name_H-M   'P 1'
#
loop_
_entity.id
_entity.type
_entity.pdbx_description
1 polymer ?
#
loop_
_entity_poly.entity_id
_entity_poly.type
_entity_poly.pdbx_seq_one_letter_code
_entity_poly.pdbx_strand_id
1 'polypeptide(L)'
;MAELIKRTKKDGKTAFLARVYCGRDKDRKPICKTKTLTPPPGMTGRKLDKELQRQADEFEQAVLRGTLQSDMLFDALLDKYFSEYAEPQLRERTVYDYKKLAPRVRQALGCFKLSAIKPDHIMRFYKNLGESNIRQDSTYTGTKALLDLLPKGKRKAVTDKAGISERTMNTVCKGENVSRATAEKVSNAAGLAFSKAFAEHAKEGGKLNGNTLQHYHAFLSSVFSRAVVWQLIDSNPCDRVQPPKHETPDVQVLDENEIAQLLKALETAPPLYSTMTQLALFTGARREELCALRWAD
;
A
#
# COMPACT_ATOMS: atom_id res chain seq x y z
N MET A 1 22.52 -18.51 28.87
CA MET A 1 21.95 -17.95 30.11
C MET A 1 22.10 -16.44 30.10
N ALA A 2 21.00 -15.73 30.43
CA ALA A 2 21.05 -14.28 30.57
C ALA A 2 21.86 -13.91 31.83
N GLU A 3 22.82 -13.03 31.66
CA GLU A 3 23.64 -12.49 32.76
C GLU A 3 22.88 -11.34 33.42
N LEU A 4 22.65 -11.41 34.74
CA LEU A 4 22.03 -10.37 35.53
C LEU A 4 23.10 -9.40 36.07
N ILE A 5 23.08 -8.16 35.67
CA ILE A 5 24.02 -7.10 36.07
C ILE A 5 23.28 -6.08 36.95
N LYS A 6 23.79 -5.87 38.16
CA LYS A 6 23.31 -4.84 39.08
C LYS A 6 24.07 -3.55 38.84
N ARG A 7 23.38 -2.45 38.52
CA ARG A 7 23.98 -1.12 38.34
C ARG A 7 23.32 -0.11 39.29
N THR A 8 24.17 0.68 39.94
CA THR A 8 23.69 1.83 40.72
C THR A 8 23.66 3.05 39.81
N LYS A 9 22.49 3.68 39.65
CA LYS A 9 22.33 4.95 38.91
C LYS A 9 22.94 6.10 39.70
N LYS A 10 23.25 7.21 39.00
CA LYS A 10 23.71 8.46 39.61
C LYS A 10 22.79 8.98 40.73
N ASP A 11 21.50 8.63 40.67
CA ASP A 11 20.46 8.99 41.63
C ASP A 11 20.40 8.04 42.86
N GLY A 12 21.40 7.18 43.07
CA GLY A 12 21.44 6.21 44.16
C GLY A 12 20.48 5.03 44.01
N LYS A 13 19.64 4.99 42.94
CA LYS A 13 18.70 3.89 42.70
C LYS A 13 19.40 2.71 42.02
N THR A 14 19.08 1.51 42.49
CA THR A 14 19.58 0.28 41.89
C THR A 14 18.76 -0.07 40.63
N ALA A 15 19.42 -0.28 39.51
CA ALA A 15 18.85 -0.80 38.29
C ALA A 15 19.39 -2.20 38.01
N PHE A 16 18.54 -3.09 37.55
CA PHE A 16 18.91 -4.45 37.14
C PHE A 16 18.89 -4.54 35.61
N LEU A 17 19.91 -5.15 35.05
CA LEU A 17 20.07 -5.30 33.61
C LEU A 17 20.25 -6.78 33.29
N ALA A 18 19.45 -7.30 32.36
CA ALA A 18 19.70 -8.61 31.77
C ALA A 18 20.55 -8.44 30.50
N ARG A 19 21.58 -9.25 30.35
CA ARG A 19 22.49 -9.27 29.20
C ARG A 19 22.48 -10.68 28.60
N VAL A 20 22.19 -10.78 27.30
CA VAL A 20 22.21 -12.02 26.54
C VAL A 20 23.28 -11.92 25.45
N TYR A 21 24.15 -12.89 25.38
CA TYR A 21 25.16 -12.98 24.34
C TYR A 21 24.58 -13.60 23.07
N CYS A 22 24.72 -12.92 21.93
CA CYS A 22 24.13 -13.29 20.63
C CYS A 22 25.19 -13.72 19.59
N GLY A 23 26.42 -13.94 19.98
CA GLY A 23 27.51 -14.29 19.05
C GLY A 23 28.55 -13.18 18.87
N ARG A 24 29.32 -13.25 17.78
CA ARG A 24 30.35 -12.25 17.45
C ARG A 24 30.07 -11.63 16.09
N ASP A 25 30.41 -10.37 15.94
CA ASP A 25 30.37 -9.64 14.67
C ASP A 25 31.54 -10.05 13.75
N LYS A 26 31.54 -9.57 12.50
CA LYS A 26 32.63 -9.77 11.51
C LYS A 26 34.00 -9.40 12.06
N ASP A 27 34.08 -8.42 12.95
CA ASP A 27 35.28 -7.96 13.65
C ASP A 27 35.60 -8.75 14.93
N ARG A 28 34.94 -9.91 15.13
CA ARG A 28 35.05 -10.77 16.32
C ARG A 28 34.65 -10.12 17.65
N LYS A 29 33.99 -8.96 17.62
CA LYS A 29 33.45 -8.31 18.82
C LYS A 29 32.17 -9.02 19.30
N PRO A 30 31.96 -9.18 20.62
CA PRO A 30 30.76 -9.84 21.14
C PRO A 30 29.50 -8.98 20.90
N ILE A 31 28.50 -9.57 20.27
CA ILE A 31 27.18 -8.97 20.14
C ILE A 31 26.39 -9.36 21.38
N CYS A 32 26.01 -8.36 22.18
CA CYS A 32 25.19 -8.56 23.37
C CYS A 32 23.92 -7.72 23.27
N LYS A 33 22.78 -8.34 23.57
CA LYS A 33 21.54 -7.62 23.75
C LYS A 33 21.28 -7.42 25.23
N THR A 34 20.85 -6.21 25.61
CA THR A 34 20.64 -5.83 27.01
C THR A 34 19.23 -5.26 27.20
N LYS A 35 18.59 -5.61 28.33
CA LYS A 35 17.28 -5.08 28.72
C LYS A 35 17.31 -4.69 30.19
N THR A 36 16.83 -3.49 30.51
CA THR A 36 16.62 -3.07 31.90
C THR A 36 15.39 -3.78 32.46
N LEU A 37 15.56 -4.45 33.60
CA LEU A 37 14.50 -5.15 34.29
C LEU A 37 13.85 -4.20 35.30
N THR A 38 12.50 -4.21 35.34
CA THR A 38 11.73 -3.35 36.24
C THR A 38 10.87 -4.26 37.11
N PRO A 39 11.34 -4.66 38.29
CA PRO A 39 10.53 -5.44 39.22
C PRO A 39 9.38 -4.60 39.77
N PRO A 40 8.24 -5.23 40.14
CA PRO A 40 7.15 -4.53 40.81
C PRO A 40 7.62 -3.84 42.10
N PRO A 41 7.04 -2.68 42.43
CA PRO A 41 7.41 -1.94 43.65
C PRO A 41 7.06 -2.77 44.91
N GLY A 42 7.97 -2.71 45.92
CA GLY A 42 7.76 -3.37 47.21
C GLY A 42 8.28 -4.80 47.33
N MET A 43 8.91 -5.35 46.28
CA MET A 43 9.57 -6.67 46.37
C MET A 43 10.98 -6.55 46.89
N THR A 44 11.33 -7.40 47.87
CA THR A 44 12.67 -7.47 48.47
C THR A 44 13.12 -8.90 48.66
N GLY A 45 14.45 -9.11 48.76
CA GLY A 45 15.07 -10.41 49.04
C GLY A 45 14.77 -11.50 47.99
N ARG A 46 14.60 -12.73 48.42
CA ARG A 46 14.39 -13.90 47.52
C ARG A 46 13.25 -13.77 46.51
N LYS A 47 12.20 -13.01 46.83
CA LYS A 47 11.09 -12.78 45.90
C LYS A 47 11.52 -11.88 44.74
N LEU A 48 12.33 -10.86 45.03
CA LEU A 48 12.92 -9.99 44.01
C LEU A 48 13.84 -10.76 43.08
N ASP A 49 14.74 -11.59 43.65
CA ASP A 49 15.69 -12.38 42.85
C ASP A 49 14.95 -13.35 41.91
N LYS A 50 13.91 -14.02 42.40
CA LYS A 50 13.10 -14.95 41.59
C LYS A 50 12.39 -14.24 40.45
N GLU A 51 11.86 -13.04 40.70
CA GLU A 51 11.17 -12.26 39.66
C GLU A 51 12.17 -11.70 38.63
N LEU A 52 13.34 -11.25 39.07
CA LEU A 52 14.40 -10.81 38.15
C LEU A 52 14.90 -11.97 37.27
N GLN A 53 15.05 -13.17 37.84
CA GLN A 53 15.43 -14.35 37.09
C GLN A 53 14.35 -14.71 36.05
N ARG A 54 13.07 -14.70 36.43
CA ARG A 54 11.95 -14.94 35.52
C ARG A 54 11.96 -13.96 34.34
N GLN A 55 12.13 -12.67 34.61
CA GLN A 55 12.19 -11.66 33.55
C GLN A 55 13.45 -11.80 32.67
N ALA A 56 14.56 -12.23 33.25
CA ALA A 56 15.79 -12.51 32.50
C ALA A 56 15.64 -13.71 31.58
N ASP A 57 15.00 -14.79 32.07
CA ASP A 57 14.73 -16.00 31.30
C ASP A 57 13.75 -15.74 30.16
N GLU A 58 12.68 -14.94 30.42
CA GLU A 58 11.76 -14.49 29.37
C GLU A 58 12.48 -13.66 28.31
N PHE A 59 13.39 -12.78 28.72
CA PHE A 59 14.19 -11.97 27.80
C PHE A 59 15.17 -12.86 27.00
N GLU A 60 15.82 -13.84 27.63
CA GLU A 60 16.69 -14.78 26.95
C GLU A 60 15.92 -15.59 25.90
N GLN A 61 14.76 -16.12 26.26
CA GLN A 61 13.91 -16.86 25.32
C GLN A 61 13.46 -15.96 24.15
N ALA A 62 13.12 -14.70 24.41
CA ALA A 62 12.78 -13.73 23.35
C ALA A 62 13.96 -13.45 22.43
N VAL A 63 15.19 -13.37 22.97
CA VAL A 63 16.42 -13.21 22.18
C VAL A 63 16.70 -14.44 21.33
N LEU A 64 16.59 -15.65 21.92
CA LEU A 64 16.85 -16.92 21.23
C LEU A 64 15.82 -17.23 20.15
N ARG A 65 14.55 -16.85 20.37
CA ARG A 65 13.48 -16.99 19.36
C ARG A 65 13.58 -15.95 18.25
N GLY A 66 14.51 -15.01 18.34
CA GLY A 66 14.58 -13.88 17.41
C GLY A 66 13.45 -12.83 17.60
N THR A 67 12.57 -13.06 18.56
CA THR A 67 11.39 -12.24 18.87
C THR A 67 11.69 -11.05 19.77
N LEU A 68 12.91 -10.49 19.70
CA LEU A 68 13.07 -9.13 20.19
C LEU A 68 12.23 -8.25 19.31
N GLN A 69 11.12 -7.84 19.89
CA GLN A 69 10.22 -6.89 19.25
C GLN A 69 11.07 -5.77 18.64
N SER A 70 11.08 -5.75 17.33
CA SER A 70 11.85 -4.77 16.58
C SER A 70 11.39 -3.37 17.01
N ASP A 71 12.29 -2.54 17.51
CA ASP A 71 12.03 -1.10 17.74
C ASP A 71 11.82 -0.35 16.41
N MET A 72 11.81 -1.10 15.30
CA MET A 72 11.59 -0.59 13.95
C MET A 72 10.21 0.08 13.83
N LEU A 73 10.18 1.25 13.23
CA LEU A 73 8.93 1.89 12.86
C LEU A 73 8.31 1.16 11.66
N PHE A 74 7.00 1.21 11.57
CA PHE A 74 6.27 0.61 10.45
C PHE A 74 6.66 1.23 9.11
N ASP A 75 7.00 2.51 9.10
CA ASP A 75 7.49 3.19 7.90
C ASP A 75 8.79 2.58 7.36
N ALA A 76 9.75 2.30 8.24
CA ALA A 76 10.99 1.62 7.87
C ALA A 76 10.76 0.16 7.42
N LEU A 77 9.75 -0.53 7.99
CA LEU A 77 9.32 -1.83 7.49
C LEU A 77 8.79 -1.74 6.05
N LEU A 78 7.99 -0.73 5.75
CA LEU A 78 7.47 -0.53 4.39
C LEU A 78 8.60 -0.32 3.38
N ASP A 79 9.61 0.48 3.71
CA ASP A 79 10.76 0.68 2.83
C ASP A 79 11.51 -0.64 2.60
N LYS A 80 11.75 -1.39 3.67
CA LYS A 80 12.36 -2.71 3.60
C LYS A 80 11.51 -3.69 2.79
N TYR A 81 10.20 -3.69 2.97
CA TYR A 81 9.28 -4.54 2.23
C TYR A 81 9.33 -4.28 0.72
N PHE A 82 9.35 -3.01 0.31
CA PHE A 82 9.43 -2.67 -1.10
C PHE A 82 10.77 -3.04 -1.70
N SER A 83 11.90 -2.69 -1.05
CA SER A 83 13.24 -2.91 -1.58
C SER A 83 13.65 -4.38 -1.60
N GLU A 84 13.36 -5.13 -0.53
CA GLU A 84 13.87 -6.50 -0.37
C GLU A 84 12.90 -7.59 -0.85
N TYR A 85 11.60 -7.28 -0.96
CA TYR A 85 10.61 -8.28 -1.31
C TYR A 85 9.72 -7.89 -2.48
N ALA A 86 9.05 -6.74 -2.42
CA ALA A 86 8.02 -6.45 -3.40
C ALA A 86 8.60 -6.24 -4.81
N GLU A 87 9.62 -5.41 -4.96
CA GLU A 87 10.27 -5.13 -6.25
C GLU A 87 10.95 -6.35 -6.87
N PRO A 88 11.69 -7.21 -6.11
CA PRO A 88 12.32 -8.39 -6.67
C PRO A 88 11.37 -9.57 -6.94
N GLN A 89 10.26 -9.69 -6.21
CA GLN A 89 9.47 -10.93 -6.16
C GLN A 89 8.05 -10.79 -6.74
N LEU A 90 7.46 -9.59 -6.68
CA LEU A 90 6.10 -9.39 -7.14
C LEU A 90 6.07 -8.88 -8.58
N ARG A 91 4.94 -9.10 -9.25
CA ARG A 91 4.70 -8.54 -10.60
C ARG A 91 4.70 -7.01 -10.51
N GLU A 92 5.27 -6.33 -11.51
CA GLU A 92 5.36 -4.87 -11.60
C GLU A 92 4.02 -4.17 -11.34
N ARG A 93 2.94 -4.73 -11.86
CA ARG A 93 1.59 -4.22 -11.65
C ARG A 93 1.19 -4.20 -10.18
N THR A 94 1.49 -5.27 -9.44
CA THR A 94 1.20 -5.39 -8.00
C THR A 94 2.01 -4.37 -7.21
N VAL A 95 3.30 -4.24 -7.52
CA VAL A 95 4.19 -3.24 -6.91
C VAL A 95 3.66 -1.83 -7.14
N TYR A 96 3.26 -1.51 -8.37
CA TYR A 96 2.68 -0.22 -8.72
C TYR A 96 1.41 0.08 -7.91
N ASP A 97 0.50 -0.89 -7.80
CA ASP A 97 -0.73 -0.71 -7.05
C ASP A 97 -0.47 -0.59 -5.54
N TYR A 98 0.46 -1.36 -4.98
CA TYR A 98 0.88 -1.22 -3.57
C TYR A 98 1.55 0.13 -3.29
N LYS A 99 2.39 0.62 -4.19
CA LYS A 99 3.00 1.96 -4.08
C LYS A 99 1.94 3.07 -4.05
N LYS A 100 0.81 2.90 -4.72
CA LYS A 100 -0.32 3.85 -4.65
C LYS A 100 -1.04 3.83 -3.29
N LEU A 101 -1.12 2.66 -2.64
CA LEU A 101 -1.77 2.50 -1.35
C LEU A 101 -0.85 2.95 -0.19
N ALA A 102 0.45 2.80 -0.35
CA ALA A 102 1.45 3.06 0.69
C ALA A 102 1.37 4.46 1.34
N PRO A 103 1.17 5.58 0.65
CA PRO A 103 1.16 6.91 1.28
C PRO A 103 0.12 7.06 2.39
N ARG A 104 -1.10 6.56 2.18
CA ARG A 104 -2.15 6.62 3.23
C ARG A 104 -1.84 5.70 4.41
N VAL A 105 -1.28 4.54 4.13
CA VAL A 105 -0.85 3.58 5.15
C VAL A 105 0.29 4.17 5.98
N ARG A 106 1.27 4.82 5.35
CA ARG A 106 2.37 5.54 6.03
C ARG A 106 1.85 6.65 6.92
N GLN A 107 0.91 7.45 6.43
CA GLN A 107 0.31 8.54 7.20
C GLN A 107 -0.41 8.03 8.45
N ALA A 108 -1.11 6.89 8.36
CA ALA A 108 -1.91 6.36 9.44
C ALA A 108 -1.11 5.50 10.44
N LEU A 109 -0.19 4.69 9.96
CA LEU A 109 0.49 3.66 10.75
C LEU A 109 2.02 3.84 10.82
N GLY A 110 2.62 4.67 9.98
CA GLY A 110 4.07 4.78 9.82
C GLY A 110 4.82 5.16 11.10
N CYS A 111 4.22 5.99 11.95
CA CYS A 111 4.83 6.44 13.19
C CYS A 111 4.79 5.39 14.33
N PHE A 112 4.05 4.30 14.17
CA PHE A 112 3.98 3.25 15.20
C PHE A 112 5.18 2.33 15.12
N LYS A 113 5.68 1.90 16.28
CA LYS A 113 6.60 0.77 16.37
C LYS A 113 5.86 -0.51 15.99
N LEU A 114 6.53 -1.42 15.30
CA LEU A 114 5.92 -2.70 14.88
C LEU A 114 5.30 -3.46 16.05
N SER A 115 5.99 -3.50 17.19
CA SER A 115 5.53 -4.15 18.41
C SER A 115 4.27 -3.51 19.02
N ALA A 116 3.98 -2.26 18.70
CA ALA A 116 2.84 -1.52 19.22
C ALA A 116 1.59 -1.60 18.33
N ILE A 117 1.72 -2.10 17.10
CA ILE A 117 0.59 -2.22 16.17
C ILE A 117 -0.30 -3.41 16.60
N LYS A 118 -1.52 -3.09 16.96
CA LYS A 118 -2.56 -4.06 17.37
C LYS A 118 -3.66 -4.13 16.31
N PRO A 119 -4.46 -5.22 16.29
CA PRO A 119 -5.62 -5.33 15.40
C PRO A 119 -6.57 -4.12 15.46
N ASP A 120 -6.74 -3.50 16.63
CA ASP A 120 -7.58 -2.31 16.82
C ASP A 120 -7.10 -1.11 15.97
N HIS A 121 -5.79 -0.89 15.84
CA HIS A 121 -5.24 0.17 14.98
C HIS A 121 -5.60 -0.04 13.52
N ILE A 122 -5.60 -1.30 13.06
CA ILE A 122 -5.97 -1.68 11.69
C ILE A 122 -7.48 -1.49 11.47
N MET A 123 -8.31 -1.89 12.44
CA MET A 123 -9.76 -1.66 12.36
C MET A 123 -10.11 -0.17 12.32
N ARG A 124 -9.45 0.65 13.13
CA ARG A 124 -9.63 2.12 13.09
C ARG A 124 -9.20 2.70 11.77
N PHE A 125 -8.10 2.20 11.20
CA PHE A 125 -7.66 2.62 9.87
C PHE A 125 -8.72 2.31 8.81
N TYR A 126 -9.33 1.12 8.80
CA TYR A 126 -10.40 0.78 7.86
C TYR A 126 -11.67 1.62 8.08
N LYS A 127 -12.02 1.88 9.33
CA LYS A 127 -13.14 2.77 9.66
C LYS A 127 -12.90 4.17 9.08
N ASN A 128 -11.72 4.74 9.29
CA ASN A 128 -11.36 6.06 8.75
C ASN A 128 -11.38 6.07 7.21
N LEU A 129 -10.92 4.99 6.55
CA LEU A 129 -10.98 4.86 5.10
C LEU A 129 -12.42 4.77 4.57
N GLY A 130 -13.36 4.26 5.36
CA GLY A 130 -14.78 4.17 5.04
C GLY A 130 -15.57 5.43 5.29
N GLU A 131 -14.98 6.46 5.93
CA GLU A 131 -15.65 7.74 6.19
C GLU A 131 -15.79 8.58 4.92
N SER A 132 -16.79 9.48 4.94
CA SER A 132 -17.01 10.43 3.85
C SER A 132 -15.85 11.44 3.78
N ASN A 133 -15.55 11.96 2.60
CA ASN A 133 -14.48 12.95 2.32
C ASN A 133 -13.02 12.47 2.37
N ILE A 134 -12.76 11.18 2.52
CA ILE A 134 -11.39 10.64 2.43
C ILE A 134 -10.90 10.58 0.98
N ARG A 135 -11.80 10.59 0.02
CA ARG A 135 -11.46 10.57 -1.39
C ARG A 135 -10.97 11.95 -1.83
N GLN A 136 -9.65 12.12 -1.90
CA GLN A 136 -8.99 13.34 -2.35
C GLN A 136 -8.83 13.41 -3.88
N ASP A 137 -9.64 12.67 -4.62
CA ASP A 137 -9.58 12.67 -6.07
C ASP A 137 -10.36 13.88 -6.61
N SER A 138 -9.71 15.05 -6.61
CA SER A 138 -10.19 16.17 -7.40
C SER A 138 -10.04 15.83 -8.88
N THR A 139 -11.07 16.10 -9.66
CA THR A 139 -11.02 16.09 -11.12
C THR A 139 -10.91 17.50 -11.63
N TYR A 140 -10.32 17.67 -12.78
CA TYR A 140 -9.99 18.99 -13.33
C TYR A 140 -10.59 19.13 -14.72
N THR A 141 -11.24 20.25 -15.01
CA THR A 141 -11.75 20.57 -16.36
C THR A 141 -11.02 21.78 -16.92
N GLY A 142 -10.71 21.75 -18.22
CA GLY A 142 -10.08 22.87 -18.90
C GLY A 142 -10.96 24.12 -18.88
N THR A 143 -10.40 25.24 -18.47
CA THR A 143 -11.08 26.56 -18.49
C THR A 143 -11.15 27.12 -19.90
N LYS A 144 -12.02 28.12 -20.13
CA LYS A 144 -12.09 28.84 -21.41
C LYS A 144 -10.72 29.41 -21.81
N ALA A 145 -9.96 29.95 -20.84
CA ALA A 145 -8.65 30.53 -21.09
C ALA A 145 -7.64 29.49 -21.67
N LEU A 146 -7.72 28.24 -21.24
CA LEU A 146 -6.93 27.15 -21.80
C LEU A 146 -7.43 26.76 -23.20
N LEU A 147 -8.75 26.67 -23.37
CA LEU A 147 -9.35 26.25 -24.64
C LEU A 147 -9.09 27.26 -25.76
N ASP A 148 -9.10 28.55 -25.45
CA ASP A 148 -8.77 29.63 -26.41
C ASP A 148 -7.30 29.57 -26.88
N LEU A 149 -6.40 29.09 -26.04
CA LEU A 149 -4.99 28.89 -26.39
C LEU A 149 -4.75 27.59 -27.20
N LEU A 150 -5.72 26.68 -27.23
CA LEU A 150 -5.62 25.37 -27.88
C LEU A 150 -6.54 25.23 -29.11
N PRO A 151 -6.45 26.13 -30.12
CA PRO A 151 -7.14 25.93 -31.39
C PRO A 151 -6.64 24.64 -32.07
N LYS A 152 -7.47 24.05 -32.93
CA LYS A 152 -7.19 22.74 -33.56
C LYS A 152 -5.76 22.61 -34.13
N GLY A 153 -5.17 23.68 -34.69
CA GLY A 153 -3.83 23.64 -35.24
C GLY A 153 -2.67 23.63 -34.23
N LYS A 154 -2.88 24.09 -32.98
CA LYS A 154 -1.82 24.16 -31.95
C LYS A 154 -1.87 22.98 -30.98
N ARG A 155 -2.92 22.18 -30.99
CA ARG A 155 -3.11 21.05 -30.04
C ARG A 155 -1.98 20.03 -30.11
N LYS A 156 -1.54 19.67 -31.32
CA LYS A 156 -0.50 18.66 -31.51
C LYS A 156 0.83 19.06 -30.86
N ALA A 157 1.26 20.27 -31.02
CA ALA A 157 2.50 20.77 -30.40
C ALA A 157 2.45 20.74 -28.87
N VAL A 158 1.28 21.07 -28.27
CA VAL A 158 1.12 21.01 -26.82
C VAL A 158 0.97 19.56 -26.34
N THR A 159 0.35 18.68 -27.11
CA THR A 159 0.23 17.25 -26.85
C THR A 159 1.59 16.58 -26.76
N ASP A 160 2.44 16.85 -27.78
CA ASP A 160 3.81 16.32 -27.86
C ASP A 160 4.66 16.84 -26.69
N LYS A 161 4.59 18.15 -26.41
CA LYS A 161 5.30 18.78 -25.29
C LYS A 161 4.85 18.28 -23.93
N ALA A 162 3.54 18.01 -23.75
CA ALA A 162 2.97 17.47 -22.51
C ALA A 162 3.22 15.96 -22.35
N GLY A 163 3.62 15.25 -23.40
CA GLY A 163 3.82 13.80 -23.40
C GLY A 163 2.52 13.03 -23.08
N ILE A 164 1.39 13.48 -23.64
CA ILE A 164 0.07 12.85 -23.48
C ILE A 164 -0.46 12.35 -24.82
N SER A 165 -1.44 11.45 -24.81
CA SER A 165 -2.10 10.98 -26.05
C SER A 165 -3.01 12.05 -26.64
N GLU A 166 -3.21 12.04 -27.98
CA GLU A 166 -4.20 12.90 -28.64
C GLU A 166 -5.61 12.69 -28.10
N ARG A 167 -5.96 11.46 -27.72
CA ARG A 167 -7.23 11.15 -27.07
C ARG A 167 -7.38 11.92 -25.75
N THR A 168 -6.33 11.95 -24.93
CA THR A 168 -6.32 12.68 -23.65
C THR A 168 -6.44 14.19 -23.88
N MET A 169 -5.78 14.72 -24.89
CA MET A 169 -5.92 16.14 -25.27
C MET A 169 -7.34 16.45 -25.74
N ASN A 170 -7.96 15.57 -26.51
CA ASN A 170 -9.34 15.74 -26.95
C ASN A 170 -10.32 15.72 -25.75
N THR A 171 -10.10 14.87 -24.74
CA THR A 171 -10.85 14.87 -23.48
C THR A 171 -10.76 16.25 -22.79
N VAL A 172 -9.53 16.81 -22.68
CA VAL A 172 -9.34 18.16 -22.12
C VAL A 172 -10.10 19.22 -22.94
N CYS A 173 -10.01 19.16 -24.28
CA CYS A 173 -10.66 20.13 -25.16
C CYS A 173 -12.19 20.03 -25.19
N LYS A 174 -12.77 18.88 -24.84
CA LYS A 174 -14.20 18.69 -24.67
C LYS A 174 -14.72 19.18 -23.33
N GLY A 175 -13.86 19.62 -22.42
CA GLY A 175 -14.22 20.02 -21.07
C GLY A 175 -14.57 18.83 -20.17
N GLU A 176 -14.13 17.62 -20.53
CA GLU A 176 -14.31 16.42 -19.71
C GLU A 176 -13.30 16.40 -18.57
N ASN A 177 -13.61 15.65 -17.51
CA ASN A 177 -12.77 15.54 -16.33
C ASN A 177 -11.46 14.79 -16.60
N VAL A 178 -10.35 15.39 -16.17
CA VAL A 178 -9.01 14.78 -16.22
C VAL A 178 -8.36 14.71 -14.84
N SER A 179 -7.34 13.86 -14.72
CA SER A 179 -6.56 13.75 -13.49
C SER A 179 -5.66 14.97 -13.26
N ARG A 180 -5.28 15.23 -11.99
CA ARG A 180 -4.35 16.31 -11.64
C ARG A 180 -3.03 16.21 -12.41
N ALA A 181 -2.45 15.02 -12.49
CA ALA A 181 -1.20 14.81 -13.21
C ALA A 181 -1.30 15.17 -14.71
N THR A 182 -2.45 14.87 -15.34
CA THR A 182 -2.72 15.27 -16.74
C THR A 182 -2.88 16.78 -16.85
N ALA A 183 -3.64 17.37 -15.93
CA ALA A 183 -3.88 18.82 -15.92
C ALA A 183 -2.57 19.62 -15.71
N GLU A 184 -1.69 19.17 -14.81
CA GLU A 184 -0.36 19.77 -14.59
C GLU A 184 0.53 19.70 -15.84
N LYS A 185 0.59 18.54 -16.50
CA LYS A 185 1.34 18.38 -17.75
C LYS A 185 0.86 19.31 -18.85
N VAL A 186 -0.46 19.42 -19.01
CA VAL A 186 -1.06 20.29 -20.04
C VAL A 186 -0.86 21.77 -19.71
N SER A 187 -1.04 22.19 -18.45
CA SER A 187 -0.85 23.59 -18.05
C SER A 187 0.61 24.04 -18.24
N ASN A 188 1.58 23.19 -17.87
CA ASN A 188 3.01 23.44 -18.06
C ASN A 188 3.37 23.52 -19.56
N ALA A 189 2.82 22.62 -20.37
CA ALA A 189 3.08 22.60 -21.82
C ALA A 189 2.44 23.81 -22.52
N ALA A 190 1.26 24.25 -22.07
CA ALA A 190 0.57 25.44 -22.58
C ALA A 190 1.16 26.76 -22.05
N GLY A 191 2.02 26.73 -21.03
CA GLY A 191 2.61 27.93 -20.42
C GLY A 191 1.63 28.77 -19.59
N LEU A 192 0.54 28.15 -19.11
CA LEU A 192 -0.45 28.80 -18.25
C LEU A 192 -0.30 28.36 -16.80
N ALA A 193 -0.53 29.27 -15.85
CA ALA A 193 -0.62 28.92 -14.45
C ALA A 193 -1.78 27.91 -14.24
N PHE A 194 -1.56 26.88 -13.45
CA PHE A 194 -2.50 25.78 -13.21
C PHE A 194 -3.91 26.25 -12.83
N SER A 195 -4.00 27.22 -11.92
CA SER A 195 -5.28 27.81 -11.47
C SER A 195 -6.05 28.58 -12.53
N LYS A 196 -5.37 29.06 -13.59
CA LYS A 196 -6.00 29.71 -14.73
C LYS A 196 -6.36 28.72 -15.83
N ALA A 197 -5.58 27.64 -15.96
CA ALA A 197 -5.75 26.62 -16.99
C ALA A 197 -6.87 25.62 -16.66
N PHE A 198 -7.05 25.27 -15.40
CA PHE A 198 -7.98 24.24 -14.98
C PHE A 198 -8.85 24.69 -13.81
N ALA A 199 -10.13 24.32 -13.86
CA ALA A 199 -11.06 24.42 -12.75
C ALA A 199 -11.04 23.09 -11.98
N GLU A 200 -10.92 23.16 -10.67
CA GLU A 200 -10.96 21.99 -9.79
C GLU A 200 -12.40 21.64 -9.45
N HIS A 201 -12.75 20.38 -9.66
CA HIS A 201 -13.99 19.79 -9.20
C HIS A 201 -13.66 18.77 -8.12
N ALA A 202 -13.73 19.18 -6.85
CA ALA A 202 -13.65 18.25 -5.74
C ALA A 202 -14.83 17.27 -5.87
N LYS A 203 -14.53 15.98 -5.86
CA LYS A 203 -15.58 14.97 -5.70
C LYS A 203 -16.02 15.03 -4.24
N GLU A 204 -17.05 15.81 -3.97
CA GLU A 204 -17.66 15.84 -2.65
C GLU A 204 -18.15 14.44 -2.25
N GLY A 205 -17.72 14.01 -1.05
CA GLY A 205 -18.40 12.96 -0.28
C GLY A 205 -18.25 11.52 -0.72
N GLY A 206 -17.34 11.18 -1.64
CA GLY A 206 -17.15 9.79 -2.04
C GLY A 206 -16.49 8.93 -0.96
N LYS A 207 -17.21 7.92 -0.44
CA LYS A 207 -16.62 6.82 0.32
C LYS A 207 -15.72 5.99 -0.60
N LEU A 208 -14.66 5.41 -0.05
CA LEU A 208 -13.90 4.39 -0.79
C LEU A 208 -14.78 3.16 -0.99
N ASN A 209 -14.70 2.56 -2.17
CA ASN A 209 -15.40 1.31 -2.48
C ASN A 209 -14.83 0.17 -1.61
N GLY A 210 -15.68 -0.75 -1.18
CA GLY A 210 -15.30 -1.94 -0.41
C GLY A 210 -14.16 -2.74 -1.04
N ASN A 211 -14.11 -2.84 -2.37
CA ASN A 211 -12.98 -3.44 -3.10
C ASN A 211 -11.65 -2.71 -2.82
N THR A 212 -11.66 -1.38 -2.79
CA THR A 212 -10.45 -0.61 -2.46
C THR A 212 -10.01 -0.87 -1.03
N LEU A 213 -10.94 -1.00 -0.10
CA LEU A 213 -10.64 -1.35 1.29
C LEU A 213 -10.03 -2.75 1.40
N GLN A 214 -10.51 -3.72 0.61
CA GLN A 214 -9.91 -5.05 0.53
C GLN A 214 -8.48 -5.02 -0.02
N HIS A 215 -8.20 -4.17 -1.00
CA HIS A 215 -6.83 -3.98 -1.48
C HIS A 215 -5.90 -3.43 -0.38
N TYR A 216 -6.37 -2.53 0.47
CA TYR A 216 -5.61 -2.09 1.66
C TYR A 216 -5.37 -3.24 2.64
N HIS A 217 -6.39 -4.08 2.87
CA HIS A 217 -6.24 -5.25 3.74
C HIS A 217 -5.21 -6.25 3.18
N ALA A 218 -5.31 -6.60 1.90
CA ALA A 218 -4.37 -7.49 1.23
C ALA A 218 -2.93 -6.95 1.26
N PHE A 219 -2.75 -5.65 1.03
CA PHE A 219 -1.44 -5.00 1.11
C PHE A 219 -0.87 -5.08 2.53
N LEU A 220 -1.63 -4.66 3.56
CA LEU A 220 -1.19 -4.71 4.96
C LEU A 220 -0.90 -6.14 5.41
N SER A 221 -1.77 -7.10 5.07
CA SER A 221 -1.56 -8.51 5.38
C SER A 221 -0.27 -9.04 4.75
N SER A 222 0.02 -8.68 3.50
CA SER A 222 1.26 -9.06 2.83
C SER A 222 2.50 -8.48 3.53
N VAL A 223 2.47 -7.21 3.93
CA VAL A 223 3.57 -6.55 4.65
C VAL A 223 3.81 -7.21 6.00
N PHE A 224 2.77 -7.43 6.81
CA PHE A 224 2.90 -8.05 8.13
C PHE A 224 3.27 -9.53 8.05
N SER A 225 2.75 -10.29 7.08
CA SER A 225 3.18 -11.68 6.85
C SER A 225 4.67 -11.75 6.53
N ARG A 226 5.17 -10.80 5.75
CA ARG A 226 6.61 -10.73 5.48
C ARG A 226 7.41 -10.35 6.73
N ALA A 227 6.89 -9.48 7.58
CA ALA A 227 7.51 -9.15 8.86
C ALA A 227 7.58 -10.36 9.82
N VAL A 228 6.58 -11.25 9.78
CA VAL A 228 6.62 -12.53 10.51
C VAL A 228 7.72 -13.44 9.96
N VAL A 229 7.82 -13.60 8.63
CA VAL A 229 8.88 -14.40 7.98
C VAL A 229 10.27 -13.85 8.32
N TRP A 230 10.42 -12.53 8.40
CA TRP A 230 11.67 -11.88 8.82
C TRP A 230 11.87 -11.90 10.34
N GLN A 231 10.98 -12.54 11.10
CA GLN A 231 11.04 -12.63 12.56
C GLN A 231 11.07 -11.25 13.27
N LEU A 232 10.46 -10.24 12.68
CA LEU A 232 10.33 -8.90 13.25
C LEU A 232 9.13 -8.79 14.21
N ILE A 233 8.12 -9.63 14.00
CA ILE A 233 6.92 -9.77 14.84
C ILE A 233 6.53 -11.25 14.93
N ASP A 234 5.83 -11.62 16.00
CA ASP A 234 5.44 -13.02 16.27
C ASP A 234 4.24 -13.49 15.46
N SER A 235 3.31 -12.58 15.16
CA SER A 235 2.08 -12.90 14.43
C SER A 235 1.62 -11.70 13.60
N ASN A 236 0.88 -12.00 12.53
CA ASN A 236 0.31 -10.97 11.69
C ASN A 236 -0.95 -10.38 12.36
N PRO A 237 -0.98 -9.08 12.69
CA PRO A 237 -2.14 -8.46 13.31
C PRO A 237 -3.37 -8.42 12.40
N CYS A 238 -3.20 -8.52 11.06
CA CYS A 238 -4.30 -8.56 10.11
C CYS A 238 -5.11 -9.85 10.19
N ASP A 239 -4.52 -10.98 10.63
CA ASP A 239 -5.22 -12.27 10.71
C ASP A 239 -6.38 -12.27 11.73
N ARG A 240 -6.34 -11.30 12.67
CA ARG A 240 -7.38 -11.11 13.69
C ARG A 240 -8.39 -10.02 13.33
N VAL A 241 -8.31 -9.48 12.12
CA VAL A 241 -9.20 -8.42 11.64
C VAL A 241 -9.94 -8.93 10.41
N GLN A 242 -11.28 -8.88 10.46
CA GLN A 242 -12.08 -9.22 9.30
C GLN A 242 -11.89 -8.14 8.22
N PRO A 243 -11.62 -8.56 6.97
CA PRO A 243 -11.54 -7.62 5.87
C PRO A 243 -12.89 -6.91 5.68
N PRO A 244 -12.90 -5.65 5.26
CA PRO A 244 -14.13 -4.92 4.98
C PRO A 244 -14.97 -5.65 3.94
N LYS A 245 -16.29 -5.73 4.17
CA LYS A 245 -17.23 -6.31 3.21
C LYS A 245 -17.27 -5.43 1.96
N HIS A 246 -17.39 -6.05 0.81
CA HIS A 246 -17.69 -5.38 -0.45
C HIS A 246 -18.93 -6.02 -1.07
N GLU A 247 -19.69 -5.20 -1.74
CA GLU A 247 -20.79 -5.67 -2.57
C GLU A 247 -20.21 -6.04 -3.94
N THR A 248 -20.39 -7.28 -4.33
CA THR A 248 -20.14 -7.70 -5.72
C THR A 248 -21.33 -7.21 -6.53
N PRO A 249 -21.13 -6.32 -7.53
CA PRO A 249 -22.23 -5.96 -8.42
C PRO A 249 -22.69 -7.22 -9.15
N ASP A 250 -24.01 -7.33 -9.35
CA ASP A 250 -24.55 -8.39 -10.18
C ASP A 250 -23.95 -8.31 -11.58
N VAL A 251 -23.39 -9.42 -12.03
CA VAL A 251 -22.84 -9.51 -13.39
C VAL A 251 -24.00 -9.65 -14.34
N GLN A 252 -24.22 -8.62 -15.17
CA GLN A 252 -25.16 -8.70 -16.28
C GLN A 252 -24.55 -9.60 -17.36
N VAL A 253 -25.23 -10.69 -17.63
CA VAL A 253 -24.87 -11.62 -18.71
C VAL A 253 -25.69 -11.24 -19.93
N LEU A 254 -25.06 -11.17 -21.09
CA LEU A 254 -25.73 -10.88 -22.36
C LEU A 254 -26.74 -11.99 -22.68
N ASP A 255 -27.95 -11.61 -23.10
CA ASP A 255 -28.92 -12.54 -23.60
C ASP A 255 -28.68 -12.88 -25.10
N GLU A 256 -29.42 -13.84 -25.65
CA GLU A 256 -29.26 -14.29 -27.04
C GLU A 256 -29.46 -13.16 -28.06
N ASN A 257 -30.41 -12.24 -27.79
CA ASN A 257 -30.69 -11.10 -28.66
C ASN A 257 -29.57 -10.08 -28.63
N GLU A 258 -29.04 -9.81 -27.44
CA GLU A 258 -27.90 -8.90 -27.25
C GLU A 258 -26.63 -9.46 -27.91
N ILE A 259 -26.42 -10.79 -27.83
CA ILE A 259 -25.33 -11.47 -28.53
C ILE A 259 -25.49 -11.36 -30.06
N ALA A 260 -26.69 -11.55 -30.57
CA ALA A 260 -26.95 -11.40 -32.02
C ALA A 260 -26.69 -9.97 -32.49
N GLN A 261 -27.14 -8.95 -31.71
CA GLN A 261 -26.86 -7.54 -32.00
C GLN A 261 -25.35 -7.23 -31.96
N LEU A 262 -24.63 -7.78 -30.97
CA LEU A 262 -23.19 -7.62 -30.86
C LEU A 262 -22.47 -8.21 -32.08
N LEU A 263 -22.80 -9.44 -32.49
CA LEU A 263 -22.22 -10.08 -33.68
C LEU A 263 -22.45 -9.26 -34.95
N LYS A 264 -23.67 -8.77 -35.12
CA LYS A 264 -24.01 -7.88 -36.26
C LYS A 264 -23.20 -6.58 -36.24
N ALA A 265 -23.02 -5.96 -35.09
CA ALA A 265 -22.20 -4.76 -34.95
C ALA A 265 -20.71 -5.02 -35.24
N LEU A 266 -20.23 -6.22 -34.96
CA LEU A 266 -18.84 -6.64 -35.25
C LEU A 266 -18.53 -6.82 -36.73
N GLU A 267 -19.55 -6.98 -37.61
CA GLU A 267 -19.34 -7.05 -39.06
C GLU A 267 -18.76 -5.76 -39.63
N THR A 268 -19.07 -4.61 -39.03
CA THR A 268 -18.59 -3.29 -39.45
C THR A 268 -17.37 -2.83 -38.65
N ALA A 269 -16.94 -3.58 -37.64
CA ALA A 269 -15.83 -3.25 -36.79
C ALA A 269 -14.47 -3.59 -37.45
N PRO A 270 -13.38 -2.92 -37.07
CA PRO A 270 -12.05 -3.31 -37.54
C PRO A 270 -11.75 -4.79 -37.26
N PRO A 271 -11.11 -5.52 -38.18
CA PRO A 271 -10.93 -6.98 -38.09
C PRO A 271 -10.32 -7.47 -36.78
N LEU A 272 -9.36 -6.72 -36.24
CA LEU A 272 -8.70 -7.05 -34.97
C LEU A 272 -9.70 -7.13 -33.80
N TYR A 273 -10.55 -6.10 -33.66
CA TYR A 273 -11.56 -6.07 -32.60
C TYR A 273 -12.66 -7.09 -32.80
N SER A 274 -13.10 -7.28 -34.05
CA SER A 274 -14.09 -8.30 -34.42
C SER A 274 -13.59 -9.70 -34.03
N THR A 275 -12.40 -10.09 -34.46
CA THR A 275 -11.82 -11.39 -34.16
C THR A 275 -11.60 -11.60 -32.66
N MET A 276 -11.01 -10.62 -31.95
CA MET A 276 -10.78 -10.74 -30.51
C MET A 276 -12.08 -10.85 -29.71
N THR A 277 -13.12 -10.10 -30.08
CA THR A 277 -14.40 -10.14 -29.36
C THR A 277 -15.12 -11.46 -29.63
N GLN A 278 -15.11 -11.97 -30.88
CA GLN A 278 -15.67 -13.29 -31.21
C GLN A 278 -14.92 -14.40 -30.47
N LEU A 279 -13.59 -14.40 -30.47
CA LEU A 279 -12.80 -15.36 -29.69
C LEU A 279 -13.15 -15.31 -28.19
N ALA A 280 -13.26 -14.10 -27.60
CA ALA A 280 -13.65 -13.96 -26.22
C ALA A 280 -15.03 -14.56 -25.95
N LEU A 281 -16.00 -14.32 -26.85
CA LEU A 281 -17.37 -14.80 -26.73
C LEU A 281 -17.44 -16.34 -26.78
N PHE A 282 -16.74 -16.96 -27.75
CA PHE A 282 -16.78 -18.40 -27.94
C PHE A 282 -15.93 -19.20 -26.97
N THR A 283 -14.80 -18.64 -26.52
CA THR A 283 -13.86 -19.36 -25.63
C THR A 283 -14.05 -19.03 -24.16
N GLY A 284 -14.67 -17.89 -23.82
CA GLY A 284 -14.71 -17.38 -22.45
C GLY A 284 -13.33 -16.98 -21.90
N ALA A 285 -12.30 -16.91 -22.75
CA ALA A 285 -10.95 -16.60 -22.36
C ALA A 285 -10.81 -15.14 -21.85
N ARG A 286 -9.95 -14.96 -20.86
CA ARG A 286 -9.67 -13.61 -20.35
C ARG A 286 -8.89 -12.80 -21.38
N ARG A 287 -9.08 -11.47 -21.37
CA ARG A 287 -8.37 -10.59 -22.30
C ARG A 287 -6.85 -10.84 -22.36
N GLU A 288 -6.20 -11.08 -21.24
CA GLU A 288 -4.75 -11.33 -21.19
C GLU A 288 -4.39 -12.67 -21.82
N GLU A 289 -5.24 -13.69 -21.70
CA GLU A 289 -5.08 -15.00 -22.34
C GLU A 289 -5.21 -14.86 -23.86
N LEU A 290 -6.23 -14.10 -24.32
CA LEU A 290 -6.39 -13.83 -25.76
C LEU A 290 -5.21 -13.04 -26.35
N CYS A 291 -4.68 -12.05 -25.61
CA CYS A 291 -3.51 -11.29 -26.06
C CYS A 291 -2.21 -12.11 -26.06
N ALA A 292 -2.14 -13.19 -25.29
CA ALA A 292 -0.98 -14.06 -25.19
C ALA A 292 -1.00 -15.22 -26.19
N LEU A 293 -2.12 -15.46 -26.89
CA LEU A 293 -2.25 -16.54 -27.90
C LEU A 293 -1.18 -16.40 -28.98
N ARG A 294 -0.57 -17.52 -29.32
CA ARG A 294 0.41 -17.66 -30.40
C ARG A 294 -0.14 -18.63 -31.44
N TRP A 295 0.35 -18.54 -32.67
CA TRP A 295 -0.04 -19.45 -33.75
C TRP A 295 0.33 -20.93 -33.51
N ALA A 296 1.09 -21.20 -32.45
CA ALA A 296 1.46 -22.57 -32.05
C ALA A 296 0.54 -23.15 -30.96
N ASP A 297 -0.35 -22.37 -30.42
CA ASP A 297 -1.31 -22.78 -29.40
C ASP A 297 -2.61 -23.25 -30.08
#